data_7541b8b36886f2f715b3959012080512
#
_entry.id   7541b8b36886f2f715b3959012080512
#
_cell.length_a   1.000
_cell.length_b   1.000
_cell.length_c   1.000
_cell.angle_alpha   90.00
_cell.angle_beta   90.00
_cell.angle_gamma   90.00
#
_symmetry.space_group_name_H-M   'P 1'
#
loop_
_entity.id
_entity.type
_entity.pdbx_description
1 polymer ?
#
loop_
_entity_poly.entity_id
_entity_poly.type
_entity_poly.pdbx_seq_one_letter_code
_entity_poly.pdbx_strand_id
1 'polypeptide(L)' 'MKKLTIEEKIILQIALANFVQSRQDAKENSYISVEYLDRDIKIAQDLQERITYFID' A
#
# COMPACT_ATOMS: atom_id res chain seq x y z
N MET A 1 -9.13 -18.69 -9.32
CA MET A 1 -8.42 -17.42 -9.22
C MET A 1 -6.95 -17.63 -9.47
N LYS A 2 -6.36 -16.86 -10.38
CA LYS A 2 -4.94 -17.02 -10.69
C LYS A 2 -4.09 -16.48 -9.55
N LYS A 3 -3.08 -17.24 -9.19
CA LYS A 3 -2.09 -16.78 -8.23
C LYS A 3 -1.17 -15.77 -8.90
N LEU A 4 -0.69 -14.84 -8.10
CA LEU A 4 0.24 -13.84 -8.60
C LEU A 4 1.61 -14.46 -8.83
N THR A 5 2.27 -14.04 -9.91
CA THR A 5 3.65 -14.41 -10.13
C THR A 5 4.55 -13.60 -9.19
N ILE A 6 5.80 -14.02 -9.05
CA ILE A 6 6.78 -13.29 -8.23
C ILE A 6 6.96 -11.88 -8.78
N GLU A 7 7.02 -11.74 -10.10
CA GLU A 7 7.17 -10.43 -10.74
C GLU A 7 5.98 -9.53 -10.45
N GLU A 8 4.77 -10.08 -10.52
CA GLU A 8 3.55 -9.32 -10.21
C GLU A 8 3.55 -8.85 -8.76
N LYS A 9 3.99 -9.71 -7.85
CA LYS A 9 4.08 -9.36 -6.42
C LYS A 9 5.07 -8.22 -6.19
N ILE A 10 6.22 -8.28 -6.84
CA ILE A 10 7.24 -7.24 -6.71
C ILE A 10 6.67 -5.91 -7.18
N ILE A 11 6.02 -5.89 -8.33
CA ILE A 11 5.40 -4.68 -8.87
C ILE A 11 4.36 -4.13 -7.91
N LEU A 12 3.50 -4.99 -7.38
CA LEU A 12 2.47 -4.57 -6.44
C LEU A 12 3.06 -4.04 -5.14
N GLN A 13 4.10 -4.68 -4.64
CA GLN A 13 4.75 -4.23 -3.41
C GLN A 13 5.39 -2.86 -3.59
N ILE A 14 6.05 -2.64 -4.72
CA ILE A 14 6.64 -1.35 -5.03
C ILE A 14 5.56 -0.29 -5.17
N ALA A 15 4.48 -0.60 -5.88
CA ALA A 15 3.38 0.33 -6.08
C ALA A 15 2.73 0.70 -4.75
N LEU A 16 2.52 -0.27 -3.88
CA LEU A 16 1.93 -0.03 -2.56
C LEU A 16 2.86 0.77 -1.66
N ALA A 17 4.16 0.49 -1.71
CA ALA A 17 5.14 1.24 -0.94
C ALA A 17 5.15 2.71 -1.38
N ASN A 18 5.12 2.96 -2.69
CA ASN A 18 5.05 4.31 -3.23
C ASN A 18 3.74 5.00 -2.83
N PHE A 19 2.64 4.28 -2.86
CA PHE A 19 1.35 4.80 -2.44
C PHE A 19 1.39 5.23 -0.98
N VAL A 20 1.89 4.36 -0.09
CA VAL A 20 1.98 4.65 1.34
C VAL A 20 2.87 5.88 1.58
N GLN A 21 4.03 5.93 0.91
CA GLN A 21 4.94 7.05 1.06
C GLN A 21 4.28 8.36 0.62
N SER A 22 3.60 8.33 -0.53
CA SER A 22 2.88 9.49 -1.05
C SER A 22 1.82 9.97 -0.07
N ARG A 23 1.08 9.05 0.54
CA ARG A 23 0.04 9.40 1.51
C ARG A 23 0.63 9.93 2.81
N GLN A 24 1.76 9.39 3.24
CA GLN A 24 2.45 9.90 4.43
C GLN A 24 2.98 11.31 4.20
N ASP A 25 3.53 11.57 3.02
CA ASP A 25 3.98 12.90 2.65
C ASP A 25 2.82 13.89 2.63
N ALA A 26 1.69 13.49 2.06
CA ALA A 26 0.49 14.33 2.03
C ALA A 26 0.00 14.62 3.45
N LYS A 27 0.06 13.62 4.33
CA LYS A 27 -0.35 13.77 5.72
C LYS A 27 0.52 14.78 6.46
N GLU A 28 1.83 14.76 6.23
CA GLU A 28 2.76 15.69 6.86
C GLU A 28 2.59 17.11 6.36
N ASN A 29 2.21 17.29 5.11
CA ASN A 29 2.15 18.58 4.44
C ASN A 29 0.74 19.11 4.26
N SER A 30 -0.26 18.40 4.77
CA SER A 30 -1.66 18.76 4.56
C SER A 30 -2.22 19.54 5.74
N TYR A 31 -3.04 20.54 5.41
CA TYR A 31 -3.84 21.27 6.40
C TYR A 31 -5.28 20.76 6.43
N ILE A 32 -5.56 19.70 5.68
CA ILE A 32 -6.89 19.10 5.59
C ILE A 32 -6.94 17.90 6.54
N SER A 33 -8.15 17.45 6.86
CA SER A 33 -8.33 16.25 7.68
C SER A 33 -7.52 15.08 7.13
N VAL A 34 -6.75 14.42 8.00
CA VAL A 34 -5.89 13.31 7.60
C VAL A 34 -6.54 11.95 7.83
N GLU A 35 -7.81 11.95 8.26
CA GLU A 35 -8.49 10.69 8.60
C GLU A 35 -8.56 9.72 7.43
N TYR A 36 -8.91 10.21 6.24
CA TYR A 36 -8.97 9.33 5.07
C TYR A 36 -7.58 8.93 4.58
N LEU A 37 -6.57 9.77 4.82
CA LEU A 37 -5.19 9.41 4.49
C LEU A 37 -4.71 8.27 5.39
N ASP A 38 -5.01 8.35 6.68
CA ASP A 38 -4.69 7.27 7.62
C ASP A 38 -5.39 5.97 7.23
N ARG A 39 -6.64 6.06 6.81
CA ARG A 39 -7.39 4.89 6.36
C ARG A 39 -6.77 4.28 5.12
N ASP A 40 -6.39 5.11 4.14
CA ASP A 40 -5.76 4.63 2.92
C ASP A 40 -4.43 3.94 3.22
N ILE A 41 -3.63 4.54 4.10
CA ILE A 41 -2.35 3.95 4.51
C ILE A 41 -2.57 2.59 5.15
N LYS A 42 -3.55 2.49 6.05
CA LYS A 42 -3.85 1.25 6.74
C LYS A 42 -4.32 0.16 5.77
N ILE A 43 -5.17 0.52 4.83
CA ILE A 43 -5.64 -0.42 3.80
C ILE A 43 -4.47 -0.90 2.95
N ALA A 44 -3.59 0.01 2.54
CA ALA A 44 -2.45 -0.34 1.72
C ALA A 44 -1.47 -1.25 2.47
N GLN A 45 -1.24 -0.97 3.75
CA GLN A 45 -0.37 -1.81 4.58
C GLN A 45 -0.96 -3.20 4.77
N ASP A 46 -2.27 -3.29 4.94
CA ASP A 46 -2.96 -4.57 5.03
C ASP A 46 -2.83 -5.36 3.71
N LEU A 47 -2.93 -4.68 2.59
CA LEU A 47 -2.72 -5.31 1.27
C LEU A 47 -1.29 -5.80 1.10
N GLN A 48 -0.31 -5.02 1.54
CA GLN A 48 1.10 -5.44 1.50
C GLN A 48 1.29 -6.74 2.27
N GLU A 49 0.69 -6.83 3.45
CA GLU A 49 0.78 -8.02 4.28
C GLU A 49 0.13 -9.21 3.59
N ARG A 50 -1.07 -9.02 3.05
CA ARG A 50 -1.78 -10.10 2.35
C ARG A 50 -1.03 -10.58 1.12
N ILE A 51 -0.45 -9.68 0.36
CA ILE A 51 0.35 -10.04 -0.81
C ILE A 51 1.54 -10.90 -0.40
N THR A 52 2.18 -10.56 0.72
CA THR A 52 3.31 -11.33 1.24
C THR A 52 2.89 -12.78 1.57
N TYR A 53 1.71 -12.95 2.15
CA TYR A 53 1.23 -14.29 2.51
C TYR A 53 0.76 -15.11 1.32
N PHE A 54 0.50 -14.49 0.19
CA PHE A 54 0.10 -15.22 -1.02
C PHE A 54 1.27 -15.59 -1.91
N ILE A 55 2.47 -15.62 -1.35
CA ILE A 55 3.65 -16.09 -2.06
C ILE A 55 3.66 -17.61 -2.04
N ASP A 56 3.77 -18.19 -3.20
CA ASP A 56 3.99 -19.62 -3.34
C ASP A 56 5.46 -19.95 -3.18
#